data_0373a0e96fbe7f447b32ceafba20330c
#
_entry.id   0373a0e96fbe7f447b32ceafba20330c
#
_cell.length_a   1.000
_cell.length_b   1.000
_cell.length_c   1.000
_cell.angle_alpha   90.00
_cell.angle_beta   90.00
_cell.angle_gamma   90.00
#
_symmetry.space_group_name_H-M   'P 1'
#
loop_
_entity.id
_entity.type
_entity.pdbx_description
1 polymer ?
#
loop_
_entity_poly.entity_id
_entity_poly.type
_entity_poly.pdbx_seq_one_letter_code
_entity_poly.pdbx_strand_id
1 'polypeptide(L)'
;MGPEPGAAAGPPLHRMALALLALIGLLVAGYMSAYKLGWFGVLACGTGGCETVQHSPWAVFLGVPVPYLGFGGYGIMFAVALLGLQPRFEADRRIPAVLLAGAGAGFVFSAYLTWLEAAVIHAWCRWCIGSAVVATLLLLFAIPEVKRLRRSDER
;
A
#
# COMPACT_ATOMS: atom_id res chain seq x y z
N MET A 1 -14.68 6.44 44.59
CA MET A 1 -14.15 5.59 43.53
C MET A 1 -13.92 6.49 42.31
N GLY A 2 -12.69 6.97 42.18
CA GLY A 2 -12.29 7.76 41.01
C GLY A 2 -12.12 6.85 39.80
N PRO A 3 -12.29 7.35 38.56
CA PRO A 3 -12.03 6.55 37.40
C PRO A 3 -10.55 6.15 37.39
N GLU A 4 -10.30 4.85 37.20
CA GLU A 4 -8.97 4.29 37.06
C GLU A 4 -8.20 5.03 35.93
N PRO A 5 -7.03 5.64 36.23
CA PRO A 5 -6.20 6.23 35.21
C PRO A 5 -5.43 5.10 34.53
N GLY A 6 -5.84 4.70 33.33
CA GLY A 6 -4.96 3.88 32.50
C GLY A 6 -5.54 2.63 31.85
N ALA A 7 -6.77 2.64 31.40
CA ALA A 7 -7.09 1.80 30.26
C ALA A 7 -6.34 2.39 29.05
N ALA A 8 -5.13 1.91 28.80
CA ALA A 8 -4.40 2.22 27.57
C ALA A 8 -5.35 1.88 26.42
N ALA A 9 -5.92 2.90 25.80
CA ALA A 9 -6.73 2.73 24.61
C ALA A 9 -5.82 2.00 23.62
N GLY A 10 -6.21 0.78 23.22
CA GLY A 10 -5.43 -0.02 22.27
C GLY A 10 -5.13 0.77 21.00
N PRO A 11 -4.12 0.39 20.24
CA PRO A 11 -3.73 1.11 19.03
C PRO A 11 -4.95 1.32 18.14
N PRO A 12 -5.12 2.50 17.54
CA PRO A 12 -6.30 2.82 16.76
C PRO A 12 -6.44 1.81 15.62
N LEU A 13 -7.61 1.19 15.50
CA LEU A 13 -7.92 0.11 14.57
C LEU A 13 -7.52 0.47 13.12
N HIS A 14 -7.65 1.75 12.75
CA HIS A 14 -7.25 2.25 11.42
C HIS A 14 -5.75 2.09 11.16
N ARG A 15 -4.88 2.34 12.15
CA ARG A 15 -3.43 2.18 11.99
C ARG A 15 -3.03 0.72 11.88
N MET A 16 -3.69 -0.16 12.63
CA MET A 16 -3.48 -1.61 12.49
C MET A 16 -3.89 -2.08 11.09
N ALA A 17 -5.04 -1.62 10.60
CA ALA A 17 -5.51 -1.94 9.25
C ALA A 17 -4.53 -1.41 8.17
N LEU A 18 -4.00 -0.20 8.32
CA LEU A 18 -2.99 0.35 7.41
C LEU A 18 -1.69 -0.46 7.41
N ALA A 19 -1.21 -0.89 8.58
CA ALA A 19 -0.02 -1.74 8.67
C ALA A 19 -0.26 -3.10 8.01
N LEU A 20 -1.40 -3.73 8.25
CA LEU A 20 -1.75 -5.02 7.65
C LEU A 20 -1.90 -4.91 6.12
N LEU A 21 -2.59 -3.90 5.63
CA LEU A 21 -2.75 -3.68 4.19
C LEU A 21 -1.41 -3.39 3.51
N ALA A 22 -0.55 -2.57 4.13
CA ALA A 22 0.78 -2.30 3.62
C ALA A 22 1.65 -3.57 3.57
N LEU A 23 1.53 -4.44 4.58
CA LEU A 23 2.20 -5.75 4.59
C LEU A 23 1.71 -6.65 3.45
N ILE A 24 0.40 -6.72 3.22
CA ILE A 24 -0.18 -7.50 2.12
C ILE A 24 0.34 -6.96 0.78
N GLY A 25 0.33 -5.64 0.58
CA GLY A 25 0.88 -5.02 -0.62
C GLY A 25 2.38 -5.30 -0.82
N LEU A 26 3.14 -5.27 0.28
CA LEU A 26 4.57 -5.60 0.29
C LEU A 26 4.83 -7.04 -0.14
N LEU A 27 4.03 -7.99 0.35
CA LEU A 27 4.14 -9.41 -0.02
C LEU A 27 3.80 -9.64 -1.50
N VAL A 28 2.74 -8.99 -1.99
CA VAL A 28 2.35 -9.04 -3.41
C VAL A 28 3.47 -8.48 -4.29
N ALA A 29 3.95 -7.28 -3.99
CA ALA A 29 5.03 -6.64 -4.73
C ALA A 29 6.35 -7.41 -4.62
N GLY A 30 6.63 -8.01 -3.45
CA GLY A 30 7.78 -8.88 -3.21
C GLY A 30 7.75 -10.13 -4.07
N TYR A 31 6.61 -10.81 -4.16
CA TYR A 31 6.43 -11.97 -5.02
C TYR A 31 6.68 -11.61 -6.50
N MET A 32 6.12 -10.52 -6.98
CA MET A 32 6.34 -10.06 -8.35
C MET A 32 7.78 -9.59 -8.61
N SER A 33 8.42 -9.00 -7.60
CA SER A 33 9.85 -8.63 -7.65
C SER A 33 10.75 -9.85 -7.74
N ALA A 34 10.46 -10.90 -6.96
CA ALA A 34 11.18 -12.17 -7.01
C ALA A 34 11.05 -12.86 -8.39
N TYR A 35 9.88 -12.77 -9.01
CA TYR A 35 9.70 -13.21 -10.40
C TYR A 35 10.61 -12.42 -11.37
N LYS A 36 10.67 -11.11 -11.26
CA LYS A 36 11.54 -10.26 -12.08
C LYS A 36 13.04 -10.55 -11.87
N LEU A 37 13.42 -11.00 -10.67
CA LEU A 37 14.78 -11.45 -10.36
C LEU A 37 15.11 -12.86 -10.88
N GLY A 38 14.11 -13.55 -11.47
CA GLY A 38 14.30 -14.90 -12.01
C GLY A 38 14.27 -16.01 -10.97
N TRP A 39 13.79 -15.73 -9.74
CA TRP A 39 13.65 -16.76 -8.70
C TRP A 39 12.53 -17.75 -9.01
N PHE A 40 11.56 -17.34 -9.82
CA PHE A 40 10.45 -18.16 -10.29
C PHE A 40 10.38 -18.11 -11.82
N GLY A 41 10.22 -19.25 -12.46
CA GLY A 41 10.12 -19.32 -13.92
C GLY A 41 8.77 -18.89 -14.48
N VAL A 42 7.70 -19.02 -13.69
CA VAL A 42 6.32 -18.72 -14.11
C VAL A 42 5.56 -18.04 -12.97
N LEU A 43 4.76 -17.02 -13.30
CA LEU A 43 3.83 -16.41 -12.36
C LEU A 43 2.57 -17.27 -12.19
N ALA A 44 2.15 -17.48 -10.94
CA ALA A 44 0.89 -18.18 -10.64
C ALA A 44 -0.32 -17.29 -10.98
N CYS A 45 -0.65 -17.16 -12.26
CA CYS A 45 -1.70 -16.28 -12.75
C CYS A 45 -2.96 -17.01 -13.26
N GLY A 46 -2.82 -18.24 -13.75
CA GLY A 46 -3.92 -19.04 -14.27
C GLY A 46 -4.51 -18.59 -15.62
N THR A 47 -4.34 -17.34 -16.03
CA THR A 47 -4.92 -16.76 -17.25
C THR A 47 -3.89 -16.29 -18.27
N GLY A 48 -2.58 -16.40 -17.99
CA GLY A 48 -1.49 -15.95 -18.87
C GLY A 48 -1.30 -14.43 -18.97
N GLY A 49 -2.29 -13.63 -18.54
CA GLY A 49 -2.25 -12.17 -18.65
C GLY A 49 -1.15 -11.51 -17.81
N CYS A 50 -0.76 -12.10 -16.68
CA CYS A 50 0.30 -11.55 -15.83
C CYS A 50 1.65 -11.49 -16.55
N GLU A 51 2.01 -12.52 -17.30
CA GLU A 51 3.26 -12.54 -18.05
C GLU A 51 3.25 -11.53 -19.18
N THR A 52 2.12 -11.40 -19.88
CA THR A 52 1.93 -10.38 -20.93
C THR A 52 2.17 -8.99 -20.38
N VAL A 53 1.55 -8.66 -19.24
CA VAL A 53 1.72 -7.36 -18.57
C VAL A 53 3.16 -7.16 -18.11
N GLN A 54 3.78 -8.18 -17.48
CA GLN A 54 5.13 -8.07 -16.93
C GLN A 54 6.24 -8.00 -18.00
N HIS A 55 5.98 -8.48 -19.24
CA HIS A 55 6.91 -8.37 -20.36
C HIS A 55 6.60 -7.18 -21.27
N SER A 56 5.54 -6.43 -21.00
CA SER A 56 5.23 -5.22 -21.77
C SER A 56 6.26 -4.12 -21.51
N PRO A 57 6.46 -3.18 -22.47
CA PRO A 57 7.30 -2.01 -22.25
C PRO A 57 6.86 -1.15 -21.06
N TRP A 58 5.59 -1.22 -20.69
CA TRP A 58 4.97 -0.49 -19.58
C TRP A 58 5.25 -1.11 -18.19
N ALA A 59 5.82 -2.31 -18.15
CA ALA A 59 6.25 -2.95 -16.89
C ALA A 59 7.50 -2.31 -16.28
N VAL A 60 8.07 -1.30 -16.95
CA VAL A 60 9.23 -0.52 -16.49
C VAL A 60 8.84 0.95 -16.49
N PHE A 61 9.00 1.61 -15.35
CA PHE A 61 8.74 3.02 -15.17
C PHE A 61 10.04 3.75 -14.81
N LEU A 62 10.44 4.73 -15.61
CA LEU A 62 11.70 5.47 -15.47
C LEU A 62 12.94 4.55 -15.33
N GLY A 63 12.96 3.44 -16.05
CA GLY A 63 14.07 2.47 -16.03
C GLY A 63 14.02 1.47 -14.87
N VAL A 64 13.03 1.56 -13.98
CA VAL A 64 12.86 0.65 -12.84
C VAL A 64 11.64 -0.25 -13.06
N PRO A 65 11.76 -1.57 -12.91
CA PRO A 65 10.60 -2.46 -12.95
C PRO A 65 9.54 -2.07 -11.92
N VAL A 66 8.28 -1.98 -12.37
CA VAL A 66 7.13 -1.55 -11.55
C VAL A 66 7.01 -2.33 -10.24
N PRO A 67 7.23 -3.66 -10.19
CA PRO A 67 7.19 -4.40 -8.93
C PRO A 67 8.18 -3.89 -7.86
N TYR A 68 9.37 -3.43 -8.27
CA TYR A 68 10.36 -2.88 -7.32
C TYR A 68 9.91 -1.56 -6.72
N LEU A 69 9.27 -0.71 -7.53
CA LEU A 69 8.65 0.53 -7.04
C LEU A 69 7.54 0.23 -6.05
N GLY A 70 6.70 -0.75 -6.34
CA GLY A 70 5.66 -1.24 -5.43
C GLY A 70 6.25 -1.78 -4.13
N PHE A 71 7.29 -2.61 -4.21
CA PHE A 71 7.98 -3.17 -3.04
C PHE A 71 8.55 -2.07 -2.14
N GLY A 72 9.25 -1.10 -2.70
CA GLY A 72 9.76 0.05 -1.96
C GLY A 72 8.66 0.91 -1.35
N GLY A 73 7.62 1.23 -2.14
CA GLY A 73 6.49 2.04 -1.70
C GLY A 73 5.71 1.39 -0.55
N TYR A 74 5.31 0.12 -0.69
CA TYR A 74 4.63 -0.61 0.39
C TYR A 74 5.53 -0.83 1.60
N GLY A 75 6.84 -1.02 1.40
CA GLY A 75 7.82 -1.14 2.49
C GLY A 75 7.90 0.13 3.34
N ILE A 76 7.97 1.29 2.71
CA ILE A 76 7.93 2.59 3.39
C ILE A 76 6.61 2.77 4.14
N MET A 77 5.48 2.49 3.48
CA MET A 77 4.15 2.59 4.07
C MET A 77 4.02 1.68 5.31
N PHE A 78 4.51 0.46 5.21
CA PHE A 78 4.50 -0.50 6.32
C PHE A 78 5.35 -0.01 7.50
N ALA A 79 6.58 0.45 7.24
CA ALA A 79 7.46 0.99 8.29
C ALA A 79 6.84 2.21 8.98
N VAL A 80 6.28 3.15 8.22
CA VAL A 80 5.62 4.35 8.78
C VAL A 80 4.37 3.97 9.56
N ALA A 81 3.57 3.00 9.09
CA ALA A 81 2.41 2.50 9.82
C ALA A 81 2.81 1.84 11.16
N LEU A 82 3.89 1.04 11.18
CA LEU A 82 4.42 0.44 12.40
C LEU A 82 4.93 1.51 13.39
N LEU A 83 5.62 2.54 12.91
CA LEU A 83 6.02 3.67 13.75
C LEU A 83 4.80 4.35 14.38
N GLY A 84 3.72 4.52 13.61
CA GLY A 84 2.47 5.09 14.08
C GLY A 84 1.72 4.26 15.13
N LEU A 85 2.06 2.98 15.29
CA LEU A 85 1.50 2.12 16.34
C LEU A 85 2.22 2.30 17.70
N GLN A 86 3.40 2.94 17.71
CA GLN A 86 4.14 3.16 18.93
C GLN A 86 3.54 4.31 19.74
N PRO A 87 3.38 4.18 21.08
CA PRO A 87 2.76 5.21 21.92
C PRO A 87 3.43 6.59 21.81
N ARG A 88 4.75 6.62 21.61
CA ARG A 88 5.52 7.86 21.47
C ARG A 88 5.16 8.68 20.22
N PHE A 89 4.60 8.05 19.20
CA PHE A 89 4.22 8.68 17.93
C PHE A 89 2.71 8.79 17.74
N GLU A 90 1.92 8.45 18.75
CA GLU A 90 0.46 8.42 18.63
C GLU A 90 -0.12 9.80 18.27
N ALA A 91 0.47 10.88 18.82
CA ALA A 91 0.06 12.26 18.57
C ALA A 91 0.81 12.93 17.38
N ASP A 92 1.76 12.24 16.74
CA ASP A 92 2.55 12.84 15.67
C ASP A 92 1.71 12.92 14.38
N ARG A 93 1.47 14.16 13.91
CA ARG A 93 0.69 14.45 12.71
C ARG A 93 1.41 14.12 11.40
N ARG A 94 2.72 13.94 11.45
CA ARG A 94 3.53 13.63 10.27
C ARG A 94 3.21 12.23 9.76
N ILE A 95 2.98 11.29 10.67
CA ILE A 95 2.67 9.89 10.31
C ILE A 95 1.42 9.77 9.45
N PRO A 96 0.23 10.25 9.87
CA PRO A 96 -0.96 10.15 9.02
C PRO A 96 -0.87 11.01 7.77
N ALA A 97 -0.12 12.12 7.78
CA ALA A 97 0.11 12.91 6.57
C ALA A 97 0.95 12.14 5.54
N VAL A 98 2.02 11.48 5.96
CA VAL A 98 2.85 10.64 5.09
C VAL A 98 2.07 9.43 4.60
N LEU A 99 1.28 8.77 5.46
CA LEU A 99 0.44 7.64 5.08
C LEU A 99 -0.62 8.06 4.04
N LEU A 100 -1.26 9.21 4.22
CA LEU A 100 -2.24 9.72 3.26
C LEU A 100 -1.58 10.08 1.92
N ALA A 101 -0.45 10.79 1.96
CA ALA A 101 0.29 11.16 0.75
C ALA A 101 0.78 9.93 -0.02
N GLY A 102 1.36 8.96 0.68
CA GLY A 102 1.84 7.70 0.09
C GLY A 102 0.70 6.85 -0.47
N ALA A 103 -0.41 6.72 0.28
CA ALA A 103 -1.60 6.01 -0.18
C ALA A 103 -2.24 6.69 -1.40
N GLY A 104 -2.30 8.02 -1.41
CA GLY A 104 -2.80 8.79 -2.56
C GLY A 104 -1.92 8.61 -3.80
N ALA A 105 -0.61 8.72 -3.66
CA ALA A 105 0.33 8.48 -4.75
C ALA A 105 0.24 7.04 -5.26
N GLY A 106 0.18 6.06 -4.36
CA GLY A 106 0.02 4.65 -4.72
C GLY A 106 -1.30 4.37 -5.43
N PHE A 107 -2.40 4.99 -5.00
CA PHE A 107 -3.69 4.88 -5.67
C PHE A 107 -3.67 5.45 -7.09
N VAL A 108 -3.14 6.66 -7.28
CA VAL A 108 -3.05 7.30 -8.60
C VAL A 108 -2.17 6.47 -9.53
N PHE A 109 -1.04 5.99 -9.05
CA PHE A 109 -0.14 5.14 -9.83
C PHE A 109 -0.80 3.80 -10.19
N SER A 110 -1.50 3.16 -9.26
CA SER A 110 -2.24 1.92 -9.53
C SER A 110 -3.39 2.13 -10.52
N ALA A 111 -4.10 3.26 -10.44
CA ALA A 111 -5.14 3.60 -11.41
C ALA A 111 -4.56 3.80 -12.82
N TYR A 112 -3.40 4.43 -12.93
CA TYR A 112 -2.67 4.57 -14.18
C TYR A 112 -2.27 3.21 -14.76
N LEU A 113 -1.72 2.31 -13.95
CA LEU A 113 -1.33 0.96 -14.39
C LEU A 113 -2.56 0.14 -14.82
N THR A 114 -3.65 0.22 -14.07
CA THR A 114 -4.91 -0.47 -14.42
C THR A 114 -5.48 0.05 -15.74
N TRP A 115 -5.39 1.35 -15.99
CA TRP A 115 -5.76 1.93 -17.27
C TRP A 115 -4.88 1.40 -18.41
N LEU A 116 -3.57 1.28 -18.20
CA LEU A 116 -2.66 0.69 -19.20
C LEU A 116 -3.02 -0.78 -19.50
N GLU A 117 -3.35 -1.58 -18.50
CA GLU A 117 -3.79 -2.96 -18.69
C GLU A 117 -5.06 -3.04 -19.54
N ALA A 118 -6.03 -2.17 -19.28
CA ALA A 118 -7.32 -2.16 -19.96
C ALA A 118 -7.25 -1.57 -21.38
N ALA A 119 -6.59 -0.42 -21.54
CA ALA A 119 -6.68 0.39 -22.76
C ALA A 119 -5.50 0.22 -23.73
N VAL A 120 -4.34 -0.24 -23.25
CA VAL A 120 -3.10 -0.30 -24.02
C VAL A 120 -2.60 -1.73 -24.20
N ILE A 121 -2.49 -2.48 -23.10
CA ILE A 121 -1.93 -3.85 -23.11
C ILE A 121 -3.01 -4.87 -23.49
N HIS A 122 -4.27 -4.60 -23.16
CA HIS A 122 -5.43 -5.49 -23.37
C HIS A 122 -5.24 -6.85 -22.69
N ALA A 123 -4.54 -6.87 -21.55
CA ALA A 123 -4.31 -8.04 -20.73
C ALA A 123 -4.41 -7.66 -19.24
N TRP A 124 -4.95 -8.57 -18.43
CA TRP A 124 -5.19 -8.35 -17.02
C TRP A 124 -4.23 -9.16 -16.16
N CYS A 125 -3.53 -8.47 -15.27
CA CYS A 125 -2.66 -9.07 -14.27
C CYS A 125 -3.37 -9.16 -12.92
N ARG A 126 -3.69 -10.37 -12.45
CA ARG A 126 -4.38 -10.58 -11.14
C ARG A 126 -3.62 -9.98 -9.97
N TRP A 127 -2.30 -10.05 -9.98
CA TRP A 127 -1.44 -9.48 -8.95
C TRP A 127 -1.44 -7.95 -8.97
N CYS A 128 -1.48 -7.35 -10.17
CA CYS A 128 -1.59 -5.91 -10.34
C CYS A 128 -2.96 -5.40 -9.88
N ILE A 129 -4.04 -6.11 -10.22
CA ILE A 129 -5.38 -5.81 -9.73
C ILE A 129 -5.43 -5.93 -8.20
N GLY A 130 -4.86 -6.99 -7.63
CA GLY A 130 -4.76 -7.17 -6.18
C GLY A 130 -4.03 -6.02 -5.51
N SER A 131 -2.90 -5.58 -6.07
CA SER A 131 -2.16 -4.41 -5.60
C SER A 131 -2.99 -3.12 -5.69
N ALA A 132 -3.74 -2.92 -6.78
CA ALA A 132 -4.63 -1.76 -6.95
C ALA A 132 -5.76 -1.72 -5.90
N VAL A 133 -6.34 -2.88 -5.57
CA VAL A 133 -7.32 -3.00 -4.48
C VAL A 133 -6.68 -2.62 -3.14
N VAL A 134 -5.49 -3.14 -2.84
CA VAL A 134 -4.77 -2.79 -1.60
C VAL A 134 -4.45 -1.30 -1.54
N ALA A 135 -3.98 -0.68 -2.62
CA ALA A 135 -3.71 0.75 -2.68
C ALA A 135 -4.97 1.59 -2.45
N THR A 136 -6.11 1.17 -3.01
CA THR A 136 -7.42 1.80 -2.78
C THR A 136 -7.84 1.71 -1.33
N LEU A 137 -7.73 0.54 -0.71
CA LEU A 137 -8.06 0.34 0.71
C LEU A 137 -7.14 1.16 1.62
N LEU A 138 -5.83 1.21 1.33
CA LEU A 138 -4.89 2.07 2.05
C LEU A 138 -5.34 3.53 2.04
N LEU A 139 -5.74 4.06 0.88
CA LEU A 139 -6.26 5.42 0.78
C LEU A 139 -7.52 5.62 1.62
N LEU A 140 -8.49 4.69 1.54
CA LEU A 140 -9.74 4.77 2.29
C LEU A 140 -9.51 4.76 3.80
N PHE A 141 -8.57 3.95 4.30
CA PHE A 141 -8.25 3.89 5.73
C PHE A 141 -7.33 5.03 6.20
N ALA A 142 -6.56 5.67 5.31
CA ALA A 142 -5.72 6.82 5.65
C ALA A 142 -6.54 8.12 5.88
N ILE A 143 -7.65 8.30 5.16
CA ILE A 143 -8.50 9.50 5.26
C ILE A 143 -9.05 9.74 6.67
N PRO A 144 -9.71 8.76 7.34
CA PRO A 144 -10.25 8.97 8.68
C PRO A 144 -9.16 9.20 9.74
N GLU A 145 -7.96 8.67 9.55
CA GLU A 145 -6.84 8.89 10.47
C GLU A 145 -6.42 10.35 10.50
N VAL A 146 -6.33 11.01 9.35
CA VAL A 146 -6.03 12.46 9.27
C VAL A 146 -7.16 13.29 9.87
N LYS A 147 -8.43 12.94 9.61
CA LYS A 147 -9.58 13.64 10.17
C LYS A 147 -9.64 13.55 11.71
N ARG A 148 -9.27 12.39 12.27
CA ARG A 148 -9.21 12.17 13.72
C ARG A 148 -8.25 13.15 14.39
N LEU A 149 -7.05 13.30 13.86
CA LEU A 149 -6.03 14.18 14.44
C LEU A 149 -6.40 15.67 14.30
N ARG A 150 -7.03 16.08 13.21
CA ARG A 150 -7.53 17.46 13.08
C ARG A 150 -8.57 17.80 14.13
N ARG A 151 -9.50 16.89 14.42
CA ARG A 151 -10.53 17.08 15.47
C ARG A 151 -9.95 17.14 16.88
N SER A 152 -8.84 16.46 17.15
CA SER A 152 -8.19 16.52 18.47
C SER A 152 -7.56 17.87 18.75
N ASP A 153 -7.25 18.64 17.70
CA ASP A 153 -6.63 19.96 17.78
C ASP A 153 -7.62 21.11 18.02
N GLU A 154 -8.86 20.90 17.55
CA GLU A 154 -9.93 21.91 17.65
C GLU A 154 -10.65 21.88 19.03
N ARG A 155 -10.25 20.94 19.94
CA ARG A 155 -10.80 20.83 21.30
C ARG A 155 -9.83 21.35 22.35
#